data_c9281ce3e6afe6098d364813da1bf7bc
#
_entry.id   c9281ce3e6afe6098d364813da1bf7bc
#
_cell.length_a   1.000
_cell.length_b   1.000
_cell.length_c   1.000
_cell.angle_alpha   90.00
_cell.angle_beta   90.00
_cell.angle_gamma   90.00
#
_symmetry.space_group_name_H-M   'P 1'
#
loop_
_entity.id
_entity.type
_entity.pdbx_description
1 polymer ?
#
loop_
_entity_poly.entity_id
_entity_poly.type
_entity_poly.pdbx_seq_one_letter_code
_entity_poly.pdbx_strand_id
1 'polypeptide(L)'
;MADIYTIYADHKDNISAKDFVDKMSLFLDKLVENKKMLNYRITRMKLGFRSMDLPEFRIDMEFENMQQLDDAMKITISDKDVDKVHVGFNQYVDVDTIQHFLYRDYPDDQQK
;
A
#
# COMPACT_ATOMS: atom_id res chain seq x y z
N MET A 1 -12.79 -13.77 4.99
CA MET A 1 -11.58 -13.89 4.20
C MET A 1 -11.06 -12.48 3.88
N ALA A 2 -9.76 -12.31 3.87
CA ALA A 2 -9.18 -11.00 3.69
C ALA A 2 -8.99 -10.66 2.21
N ASP A 3 -9.08 -9.37 1.91
CA ASP A 3 -8.69 -8.82 0.63
C ASP A 3 -7.37 -8.07 0.83
N ILE A 4 -6.44 -8.31 -0.06
CA ILE A 4 -5.08 -7.75 0.04
C ILE A 4 -4.81 -6.87 -1.17
N TYR A 5 -4.62 -5.59 -0.89
CA TYR A 5 -4.27 -4.61 -1.93
C TYR A 5 -2.75 -4.45 -1.91
N THR A 6 -2.12 -4.89 -2.99
CA THR A 6 -0.66 -4.91 -3.10
C THR A 6 -0.20 -3.81 -4.04
N ILE A 7 0.77 -3.03 -3.59
CA ILE A 7 1.40 -2.01 -4.42
C ILE A 7 2.89 -2.33 -4.52
N TYR A 8 3.41 -2.26 -5.74
CA TYR A 8 4.85 -2.21 -5.99
C TYR A 8 5.21 -0.78 -6.34
N ALA A 9 6.28 -0.24 -5.76
CA ALA A 9 6.71 1.13 -6.00
C ALA A 9 8.18 1.35 -5.70
N ASP A 10 8.78 2.33 -6.38
CA ASP A 10 10.11 2.82 -6.06
C ASP A 10 9.99 4.18 -5.38
N HIS A 11 10.94 4.49 -4.51
CA HIS A 11 11.08 5.85 -3.99
C HIS A 11 11.78 6.72 -5.03
N LYS A 12 11.64 8.03 -4.89
CA LYS A 12 12.35 8.97 -5.76
C LYS A 12 13.85 8.87 -5.55
N ASP A 13 14.63 9.17 -6.58
CA ASP A 13 16.09 9.05 -6.56
C ASP A 13 16.73 9.89 -5.46
N ASN A 14 16.16 11.05 -5.17
CA ASN A 14 16.70 11.98 -4.16
C ASN A 14 16.15 11.72 -2.76
N ILE A 15 15.38 10.66 -2.56
CA ILE A 15 14.77 10.30 -1.29
C ILE A 15 15.35 8.96 -0.85
N SER A 16 15.74 8.84 0.43
CA SER A 16 16.27 7.60 0.95
C SER A 16 15.16 6.55 1.11
N ALA A 17 15.54 5.28 1.06
CA ALA A 17 14.63 4.18 1.33
C ALA A 17 13.99 4.32 2.72
N LYS A 18 14.79 4.72 3.71
CA LYS A 18 14.30 4.90 5.07
C LYS A 18 13.20 5.96 5.14
N ASP A 19 13.43 7.12 4.52
CA ASP A 19 12.45 8.20 4.53
C ASP A 19 11.18 7.80 3.80
N PHE A 20 11.31 7.08 2.69
CA PHE A 20 10.16 6.55 1.95
C PHE A 20 9.31 5.61 2.84
N VAL A 21 9.96 4.65 3.49
CA VAL A 21 9.27 3.69 4.36
C VAL A 21 8.65 4.39 5.57
N ASP A 22 9.35 5.34 6.17
CA ASP A 22 8.83 6.08 7.32
C ASP A 22 7.54 6.85 6.95
N LYS A 23 7.52 7.49 5.78
CA LYS A 23 6.32 8.20 5.31
C LYS A 23 5.19 7.25 4.95
N MET A 24 5.51 6.12 4.31
CA MET A 24 4.51 5.10 4.02
C MET A 24 3.89 4.57 5.31
N SER A 25 4.72 4.25 6.30
CA SER A 25 4.23 3.73 7.58
C SER A 25 3.36 4.75 8.30
N LEU A 26 3.72 6.02 8.25
CA LEU A 26 2.92 7.08 8.88
C LEU A 26 1.51 7.11 8.28
N PHE A 27 1.39 7.03 6.97
CA PHE A 27 0.10 7.00 6.29
C PHE A 27 -0.70 5.75 6.63
N LEU A 28 -0.07 4.57 6.53
CA LEU A 28 -0.76 3.31 6.75
C LEU A 28 -1.13 3.10 8.22
N ASP A 29 -0.29 3.54 9.16
CA ASP A 29 -0.61 3.47 10.59
C ASP A 29 -1.87 4.27 10.91
N LYS A 30 -2.08 5.39 10.26
CA LYS A 30 -3.31 6.18 10.45
C LYS A 30 -4.55 5.39 10.03
N LEU A 31 -4.46 4.66 8.93
CA LEU A 31 -5.58 3.84 8.47
C LEU A 31 -5.87 2.68 9.42
N VAL A 32 -4.82 2.05 9.97
CA VAL A 32 -4.98 0.98 10.95
C VAL A 32 -5.59 1.53 12.24
N GLU A 33 -5.10 2.67 12.74
CA GLU A 33 -5.63 3.31 13.94
C GLU A 33 -7.11 3.64 13.80
N ASN A 34 -7.53 4.09 12.63
CA ASN A 34 -8.91 4.45 12.34
C ASN A 34 -9.77 3.26 11.96
N LYS A 35 -9.25 2.05 12.08
CA LYS A 35 -9.95 0.78 11.77
C LYS A 35 -10.40 0.71 10.31
N LYS A 36 -9.65 1.34 9.43
CA LYS A 36 -9.91 1.31 7.98
C LYS A 36 -9.05 0.29 7.26
N MET A 37 -8.16 -0.38 7.98
CA MET A 37 -7.29 -1.41 7.48
C MET A 37 -6.97 -2.36 8.63
N LEU A 38 -6.87 -3.66 8.36
CA LEU A 38 -6.50 -4.63 9.38
C LEU A 38 -5.01 -4.56 9.71
N ASN A 39 -4.19 -4.55 8.67
CA ASN A 39 -2.75 -4.64 8.84
C ASN A 39 -2.07 -4.31 7.51
N TYR A 40 -0.77 -4.11 7.55
CA TYR A 40 0.01 -3.94 6.34
C TYR A 40 1.42 -4.51 6.55
N ARG A 41 2.12 -4.71 5.45
CA ARG A 41 3.48 -5.21 5.46
C ARG A 41 4.26 -4.55 4.33
N ILE A 42 5.45 -4.06 4.64
CA ILE A 42 6.34 -3.47 3.65
C ILE A 42 7.55 -4.38 3.52
N THR A 43 7.83 -4.81 2.30
CA THR A 43 8.98 -5.65 2.01
C THR A 43 9.82 -5.02 0.91
N ARG A 44 11.11 -5.33 0.91
CA ARG A 44 12.08 -4.83 -0.05
C ARG A 44 12.65 -5.98 -0.84
N MET A 45 12.72 -5.85 -2.15
CA MET A 45 13.32 -6.88 -2.97
C MET A 45 14.80 -7.01 -2.67
N LYS A 46 15.22 -8.22 -2.31
CA LYS A 46 16.63 -8.51 -2.02
C LYS A 46 17.28 -9.27 -3.16
N LEU A 47 16.47 -10.01 -3.95
CA LEU A 47 16.99 -10.82 -5.02
C LEU A 47 15.87 -11.07 -6.05
N GLY A 48 16.13 -10.74 -7.29
CA GLY A 48 15.18 -10.95 -8.39
C GLY A 48 15.78 -11.85 -9.46
N PHE A 49 15.03 -12.88 -9.87
CA PHE A 49 15.43 -13.82 -10.92
C PHE A 49 14.59 -13.66 -12.17
N ARG A 50 14.13 -12.47 -12.41
CA ARG A 50 13.05 -12.29 -13.36
C ARG A 50 13.46 -11.57 -14.61
N SER A 51 12.77 -11.88 -15.67
CA SER A 51 12.82 -11.09 -16.89
C SER A 51 11.92 -9.86 -16.83
N MET A 52 11.10 -9.72 -15.78
CA MET A 52 10.19 -8.61 -15.63
C MET A 52 10.71 -7.66 -14.56
N ASP A 53 10.69 -6.38 -14.85
CA ASP A 53 11.13 -5.36 -13.91
C ASP A 53 10.03 -5.07 -12.90
N LEU A 54 10.32 -5.33 -11.62
CA LEU A 54 9.45 -4.96 -10.53
C LEU A 54 10.13 -3.88 -9.70
N PRO A 55 9.37 -2.89 -9.21
CA PRO A 55 9.91 -1.92 -8.28
C PRO A 55 10.48 -2.56 -7.02
N GLU A 56 11.30 -1.81 -6.31
CA GLU A 56 12.06 -2.30 -5.17
C GLU A 56 11.18 -2.69 -3.98
N PHE A 57 10.14 -1.90 -3.71
CA PHE A 57 9.29 -2.09 -2.53
C PHE A 57 7.96 -2.71 -2.89
N ARG A 58 7.49 -3.59 -2.01
CA ARG A 58 6.17 -4.18 -2.08
C ARG A 58 5.43 -3.86 -0.79
N ILE A 59 4.24 -3.30 -0.92
CA ILE A 59 3.40 -2.94 0.22
C ILE A 59 2.11 -3.76 0.11
N ASP A 60 1.89 -4.65 1.07
CA ASP A 60 0.66 -5.44 1.16
C ASP A 60 -0.22 -4.82 2.22
N MET A 61 -1.43 -4.42 1.83
CA MET A 61 -2.41 -3.81 2.73
C MET A 61 -3.57 -4.77 2.87
N GLU A 62 -3.80 -5.23 4.09
CA GLU A 62 -4.82 -6.23 4.37
C GLU A 62 -6.10 -5.58 4.86
N PHE A 63 -7.22 -5.91 4.19
CA PHE A 63 -8.55 -5.42 4.53
C PHE A 63 -9.46 -6.60 4.86
N GLU A 64 -10.39 -6.38 5.78
CA GLU A 64 -11.35 -7.38 6.17
C GLU A 64 -12.24 -7.80 5.01
N ASN A 65 -12.62 -6.81 4.17
CA ASN A 65 -13.47 -7.03 2.99
C ASN A 65 -13.34 -5.83 2.06
N MET A 66 -14.03 -5.89 0.93
CA MET A 66 -14.02 -4.81 -0.07
C MET A 66 -14.63 -3.52 0.47
N GLN A 67 -15.60 -3.64 1.38
CA GLN A 67 -16.22 -2.45 1.96
C GLN A 67 -15.21 -1.65 2.79
N GLN A 68 -14.39 -2.34 3.57
CA GLN A 68 -13.36 -1.67 4.37
C GLN A 68 -12.33 -0.99 3.44
N LEU A 69 -11.94 -1.65 2.36
CA LEU A 69 -11.03 -1.06 1.36
C LEU A 69 -11.65 0.21 0.77
N ASP A 70 -12.91 0.14 0.36
CA ASP A 70 -13.60 1.28 -0.22
C ASP A 70 -13.70 2.44 0.77
N ASP A 71 -14.01 2.16 2.03
CA ASP A 71 -14.06 3.16 3.09
C ASP A 71 -12.69 3.80 3.32
N ALA A 72 -11.62 3.03 3.26
CA ALA A 72 -10.27 3.54 3.39
C ALA A 72 -9.92 4.50 2.25
N MET A 73 -10.31 4.18 1.04
CA MET A 73 -10.09 5.06 -0.12
C MET A 73 -10.85 6.37 0.03
N LYS A 74 -12.09 6.30 0.52
CA LYS A 74 -12.91 7.50 0.73
C LYS A 74 -12.33 8.40 1.81
N ILE A 75 -11.87 7.84 2.92
CA ILE A 75 -11.32 8.64 4.02
C ILE A 75 -10.00 9.30 3.60
N THR A 76 -9.24 8.67 2.73
CA THR A 76 -8.02 9.25 2.18
C THR A 76 -8.31 10.54 1.43
N ILE A 77 -9.48 10.64 0.81
CA ILE A 77 -9.89 11.82 0.05
C ILE A 77 -10.54 12.87 0.94
N SER A 78 -11.35 12.45 1.92
CA SER A 78 -12.24 13.34 2.67
C SER A 78 -11.72 13.77 4.04
N ASP A 79 -10.84 13.00 4.67
CA ASP A 79 -10.27 13.34 5.97
C ASP A 79 -9.00 14.17 5.77
N LYS A 80 -9.01 15.40 6.25
CA LYS A 80 -7.89 16.34 6.03
C LYS A 80 -6.57 15.83 6.60
N ASP A 81 -6.60 15.18 7.76
CA ASP A 81 -5.37 14.69 8.37
C ASP A 81 -4.79 13.51 7.59
N VAL A 82 -5.65 12.58 7.17
CA VAL A 82 -5.22 11.44 6.37
C VAL A 82 -4.74 11.90 5.00
N ASP A 83 -5.48 12.83 4.36
CA ASP A 83 -5.11 13.37 3.07
C ASP A 83 -3.75 14.09 3.13
N LYS A 84 -3.52 14.86 4.17
CA LYS A 84 -2.25 15.57 4.35
C LYS A 84 -1.08 14.59 4.43
N VAL A 85 -1.24 13.49 5.17
CA VAL A 85 -0.20 12.46 5.29
C VAL A 85 -0.01 11.75 3.95
N HIS A 86 -1.10 11.46 3.25
CA HIS A 86 -1.08 10.82 1.93
C HIS A 86 -0.34 11.69 0.90
N VAL A 87 -0.64 12.97 0.85
CA VAL A 87 0.04 13.91 -0.06
C VAL A 87 1.52 13.99 0.28
N GLY A 88 1.85 14.05 1.57
CA GLY A 88 3.24 14.05 2.02
C GLY A 88 3.99 12.82 1.54
N PHE A 89 3.36 11.64 1.67
CA PHE A 89 3.95 10.40 1.19
C PHE A 89 4.16 10.42 -0.32
N ASN A 90 3.18 10.92 -1.10
CA ASN A 90 3.26 10.94 -2.56
C ASN A 90 4.45 11.76 -3.09
N GLN A 91 5.01 12.64 -2.28
CA GLN A 91 6.21 13.38 -2.65
C GLN A 91 7.46 12.51 -2.59
N TYR A 92 7.40 11.34 -1.96
CA TYR A 92 8.53 10.44 -1.75
C TYR A 92 8.54 9.26 -2.74
N VAL A 93 7.40 8.96 -3.36
CA VAL A 93 7.26 7.83 -4.27
C VAL A 93 7.44 8.28 -5.72
N ASP A 94 8.10 7.44 -6.52
CA ASP A 94 8.15 7.61 -7.97
C ASP A 94 6.84 7.05 -8.53
N VAL A 95 5.89 7.93 -8.80
CA VAL A 95 4.53 7.53 -9.20
C VAL A 95 4.51 6.75 -10.52
N ASP A 96 5.49 6.95 -11.38
CA ASP A 96 5.55 6.24 -12.67
C ASP A 96 5.88 4.75 -12.50
N THR A 97 6.39 4.35 -11.32
CA THR A 97 6.74 2.97 -11.05
C THR A 97 5.63 2.19 -10.37
N ILE A 98 4.55 2.84 -9.95
CA ILE A 98 3.52 2.20 -9.14
C ILE A 98 2.76 1.16 -9.96
N GLN A 99 2.64 -0.05 -9.39
CA GLN A 99 1.82 -1.14 -9.94
C GLN A 99 0.89 -1.61 -8.83
N HIS A 100 -0.39 -1.82 -9.16
CA HIS A 100 -1.43 -2.16 -8.20
C HIS A 100 -2.03 -3.52 -8.52
N PHE A 101 -2.27 -4.32 -7.48
CA PHE A 101 -2.92 -5.62 -7.61
C PHE A 101 -3.84 -5.84 -6.42
N LEU A 102 -4.96 -6.53 -6.67
CA LEU A 102 -5.87 -6.92 -5.61
C LEU A 102 -5.94 -8.44 -5.54
N TYR A 103 -5.66 -8.98 -4.37
CA TYR A 103 -5.70 -10.41 -4.09
C TYR A 103 -6.74 -10.68 -3.01
N ARG A 104 -7.26 -11.89 -3.03
CA ARG A 104 -8.16 -12.36 -1.98
C ARG A 104 -7.68 -13.74 -1.53
N ASP A 105 -7.84 -14.02 -0.24
CA ASP A 105 -7.50 -15.33 0.30
C ASP A 105 -8.24 -16.43 -0.46
N TYR A 106 -7.56 -17.53 -0.70
CA TYR A 106 -8.14 -18.68 -1.37
C TYR A 106 -8.27 -19.83 -0.36
N PRO A 107 -9.39 -20.57 -0.34
CA PRO A 107 -10.56 -20.42 -1.19
C PRO A 107 -11.46 -19.27 -0.79
N ASP A 108 -12.16 -18.71 -1.76
CA ASP A 108 -13.10 -17.63 -1.53
C ASP A 108 -14.51 -18.05 -2.00
N ASP A 109 -15.48 -17.16 -1.81
CA ASP A 109 -16.87 -17.44 -2.12
C ASP A 109 -17.18 -17.42 -3.63
N GLN A 110 -16.23 -17.00 -4.46
CA GLN A 110 -16.37 -17.00 -5.92
C GLN A 110 -15.71 -18.21 -6.57
N GLN A 111 -15.21 -19.09 -5.77
CA GLN A 111 -14.50 -20.27 -6.24
C GLN A 111 -15.44 -21.22 -6.98
N LYS A 112 -14.95 -21.74 -8.08
CA LYS A 112 -15.65 -22.75 -8.86
C LYS A 112 -14.76 -23.95 -9.10
#